data_790ee3d07784c38486c43edd03d8e5cc
#
_entry.id   790ee3d07784c38486c43edd03d8e5cc
#
_cell.length_a   1.000
_cell.length_b   1.000
_cell.length_c   1.000
_cell.angle_alpha   90.00
_cell.angle_beta   90.00
_cell.angle_gamma   90.00
#
_symmetry.space_group_name_H-M   'P 1'
#
loop_
_entity.id
_entity.type
_entity.pdbx_description
1 polymer ?
#
loop_
_entity_poly.entity_id
_entity_poly.type
_entity_poly.pdbx_seq_one_letter_code
_entity_poly.pdbx_strand_id
1 'polypeptide(L)'
;MIVFLAVAALLVAAIALFMNRPEFGRAPRGERLERIWRSPNYRDGAFRNRHATPQLTSGKGWWATMYDFLFERKERNRPDHALPAVKTDLKALDPKENLLVWFGHSSYLIQADGLRILVDPVFETASPLPFFNRPFEGTDLYKPEDMPGIDLLVITHDHWDHLDYGTVTKLRDRTGRVVCPLGVGEYFEYWGFDPQRITELDWGEQAALGGGFTVYCRPARHFSGRTFRANRTLWASFVVETPSQRIFLGGDGGDDTHFADVAREFPNLDVAVLEDGQYSEDWRYIHMLPADLKRAVEDLGARRVFPVHNSKYALARHPWDEPLNNAAAL
;
A
#
# COMPACT_ATOMS: atom_id res chain seq x y z
N MET A 1 18.61 -36.87 20.30
CA MET A 1 18.61 -36.80 18.83
C MET A 1 17.22 -36.97 18.23
N ILE A 2 16.52 -38.11 18.45
CA ILE A 2 15.18 -38.39 17.86
C ILE A 2 14.15 -37.33 18.26
N VAL A 3 14.05 -36.97 19.54
CA VAL A 3 13.12 -35.93 20.02
C VAL A 3 13.39 -34.57 19.36
N PHE A 4 14.66 -34.16 19.24
CA PHE A 4 15.04 -32.93 18.57
C PHE A 4 14.63 -32.91 17.08
N LEU A 5 14.87 -34.00 16.36
CA LEU A 5 14.46 -34.14 14.96
C LEU A 5 12.93 -34.13 14.80
N ALA A 6 12.22 -34.77 15.73
CA ALA A 6 10.75 -34.74 15.71
C ALA A 6 10.21 -33.32 15.96
N VAL A 7 10.76 -32.58 16.93
CA VAL A 7 10.38 -31.19 17.20
C VAL A 7 10.70 -30.28 16.00
N ALA A 8 11.88 -30.43 15.40
CA ALA A 8 12.25 -29.68 14.20
C ALA A 8 11.30 -29.97 13.01
N ALA A 9 10.96 -31.24 12.78
CA ALA A 9 10.01 -31.62 11.75
C ALA A 9 8.61 -31.04 11.97
N LEU A 10 8.12 -31.08 13.23
CA LEU A 10 6.84 -30.47 13.58
C LEU A 10 6.84 -28.95 13.39
N LEU A 11 7.93 -28.27 13.74
CA LEU A 11 8.08 -26.84 13.51
C LEU A 11 8.07 -26.50 12.02
N VAL A 12 8.81 -27.25 11.20
CA VAL A 12 8.80 -27.07 9.74
C VAL A 12 7.41 -27.30 9.16
N ALA A 13 6.71 -28.34 9.61
CA ALA A 13 5.34 -28.62 9.18
C ALA A 13 4.38 -27.49 9.59
N ALA A 14 4.49 -26.98 10.82
CA ALA A 14 3.67 -25.88 11.30
C ALA A 14 3.93 -24.58 10.49
N ILE A 15 5.19 -24.26 10.21
CA ILE A 15 5.54 -23.13 9.34
C ILE A 15 4.98 -23.33 7.92
N ALA A 16 5.12 -24.51 7.36
CA ALA A 16 4.58 -24.83 6.03
C ALA A 16 3.06 -24.68 5.99
N LEU A 17 2.34 -25.20 6.97
CA LEU A 17 0.89 -25.05 7.09
C LEU A 17 0.49 -23.58 7.24
N PHE A 18 1.19 -22.83 8.08
CA PHE A 18 0.95 -21.40 8.25
C PHE A 18 1.15 -20.62 6.96
N MET A 19 2.26 -20.86 6.24
CA MET A 19 2.59 -20.17 4.98
C MET A 19 1.69 -20.56 3.81
N ASN A 20 0.94 -21.67 3.92
CA ASN A 20 -0.05 -22.09 2.92
C ASN A 20 -1.46 -21.55 3.19
N ARG A 21 -1.65 -20.70 4.20
CA ARG A 21 -2.94 -20.04 4.43
C ARG A 21 -3.28 -19.11 3.27
N PRO A 22 -4.57 -18.93 2.95
CA PRO A 22 -5.00 -18.10 1.81
C PRO A 22 -4.47 -16.67 1.83
N GLU A 23 -4.27 -16.10 3.00
CA GLU A 23 -3.82 -14.72 3.18
C GLU A 23 -2.43 -14.47 2.59
N PHE A 24 -1.58 -15.51 2.50
CA PHE A 24 -0.28 -15.39 1.84
C PHE A 24 -0.39 -15.34 0.31
N GLY A 25 -1.57 -15.66 -0.23
CA GLY A 25 -1.78 -15.71 -1.66
C GLY A 25 -0.99 -16.82 -2.35
N ARG A 26 -0.71 -16.64 -3.60
CA ARG A 26 0.14 -17.55 -4.38
C ARG A 26 1.05 -16.79 -5.35
N ALA A 27 2.14 -17.41 -5.76
CA ALA A 27 3.06 -16.83 -6.74
C ALA A 27 2.40 -16.75 -8.13
N PRO A 28 2.71 -15.70 -8.92
CA PRO A 28 2.27 -15.58 -10.31
C PRO A 28 2.68 -16.79 -11.15
N ARG A 29 1.79 -17.21 -12.08
CA ARG A 29 1.95 -18.39 -12.93
C ARG A 29 1.33 -18.18 -14.31
N GLY A 30 1.61 -19.11 -15.23
CA GLY A 30 1.04 -19.08 -16.59
C GLY A 30 1.35 -17.78 -17.33
N GLU A 31 0.40 -17.28 -18.09
CA GLU A 31 0.53 -16.07 -18.92
C GLU A 31 0.94 -14.83 -18.11
N ARG A 32 0.47 -14.73 -16.85
CA ARG A 32 0.88 -13.65 -15.95
C ARG A 32 2.37 -13.69 -15.64
N LEU A 33 2.91 -14.88 -15.36
CA LEU A 33 4.35 -15.04 -15.14
C LEU A 33 5.16 -14.73 -16.39
N GLU A 34 4.68 -15.13 -17.56
CA GLU A 34 5.31 -14.80 -18.84
C GLU A 34 5.31 -13.29 -19.10
N ARG A 35 4.21 -12.59 -18.74
CA ARG A 35 4.14 -11.14 -18.82
C ARG A 35 5.15 -10.49 -17.86
N ILE A 36 5.28 -11.00 -16.64
CA ILE A 36 6.30 -10.54 -15.66
C ILE A 36 7.71 -10.70 -16.25
N TRP A 37 8.04 -11.82 -16.85
CA TRP A 37 9.36 -12.04 -17.45
C TRP A 37 9.67 -11.10 -18.62
N ARG A 38 8.65 -10.61 -19.31
CA ARG A 38 8.80 -9.62 -20.39
C ARG A 38 8.88 -8.17 -19.91
N SER A 39 8.54 -7.93 -18.65
CA SER A 39 8.62 -6.59 -18.06
C SER A 39 10.08 -6.08 -18.03
N PRO A 40 10.36 -4.86 -18.50
CA PRO A 40 11.69 -4.25 -18.37
C PRO A 40 12.08 -3.98 -16.91
N ASN A 41 11.11 -4.00 -16.01
CA ASN A 41 11.28 -3.76 -14.58
C ASN A 41 11.60 -5.06 -13.80
N TYR A 42 11.48 -6.24 -14.46
CA TYR A 42 11.80 -7.55 -13.87
C TYR A 42 13.16 -8.03 -14.35
N ARG A 43 14.14 -8.10 -13.46
CA ARG A 43 15.53 -8.47 -13.75
C ARG A 43 16.08 -9.37 -12.64
N ASP A 44 16.91 -10.33 -12.98
CA ASP A 44 17.55 -11.25 -12.03
C ASP A 44 16.54 -11.96 -11.09
N GLY A 45 15.38 -12.36 -11.65
CA GLY A 45 14.36 -13.10 -10.92
C GLY A 45 13.52 -12.28 -9.94
N ALA A 46 13.55 -10.94 -10.03
CA ALA A 46 12.78 -10.03 -9.17
C ALA A 46 12.50 -8.70 -9.87
N PHE A 47 11.42 -8.01 -9.46
CA PHE A 47 11.22 -6.61 -9.82
C PHE A 47 12.28 -5.73 -9.16
N ARG A 48 12.70 -4.65 -9.84
CA ARG A 48 13.76 -3.76 -9.43
C ARG A 48 13.34 -2.30 -9.53
N ASN A 49 13.73 -1.51 -8.56
CA ASN A 49 13.63 -0.05 -8.64
C ASN A 49 14.46 0.52 -9.80
N ARG A 50 14.13 1.72 -10.25
CA ARG A 50 14.89 2.45 -11.26
C ARG A 50 16.31 2.74 -10.80
N HIS A 51 16.46 3.12 -9.53
CA HIS A 51 17.75 3.38 -8.88
C HIS A 51 18.03 2.36 -7.79
N ALA A 52 19.30 2.26 -7.39
CA ALA A 52 19.70 1.38 -6.30
C ALA A 52 18.93 1.71 -5.02
N THR A 53 18.24 0.72 -4.48
CA THR A 53 17.36 0.89 -3.32
C THR A 53 17.64 -0.23 -2.31
N PRO A 54 18.74 -0.13 -1.54
CA PRO A 54 18.94 -1.04 -0.43
C PRO A 54 17.81 -0.87 0.59
N GLN A 55 17.19 -1.97 0.98
CA GLN A 55 16.11 -1.96 1.96
C GLN A 55 16.59 -1.55 3.35
N LEU A 56 17.85 -1.84 3.69
CA LEU A 56 18.49 -1.43 4.94
C LEU A 56 19.67 -0.52 4.63
N THR A 57 19.75 0.60 5.33
CA THR A 57 20.74 1.68 5.10
C THR A 57 21.59 1.99 6.32
N SER A 58 21.28 1.40 7.49
CA SER A 58 22.01 1.65 8.75
C SER A 58 23.45 1.14 8.78
N GLY A 59 23.88 0.35 7.78
CA GLY A 59 25.15 -0.36 7.83
C GLY A 59 25.20 -1.51 8.84
N LYS A 60 24.15 -1.67 9.67
CA LYS A 60 23.97 -2.81 10.58
C LYS A 60 23.55 -4.04 9.77
N GLY A 61 24.01 -5.22 10.14
CA GLY A 61 23.51 -6.46 9.54
C GLY A 61 22.01 -6.66 9.84
N TRP A 62 21.31 -7.44 9.00
CA TRP A 62 19.87 -7.71 9.14
C TRP A 62 19.47 -8.15 10.56
N TRP A 63 20.26 -9.00 11.20
CA TRP A 63 20.00 -9.48 12.56
C TRP A 63 20.07 -8.37 13.61
N ALA A 64 21.02 -7.44 13.49
CA ALA A 64 21.15 -6.32 14.40
C ALA A 64 19.98 -5.34 14.22
N THR A 65 19.60 -5.02 13.00
CA THR A 65 18.43 -4.17 12.70
C THR A 65 17.14 -4.81 13.23
N MET A 66 16.99 -6.13 13.08
CA MET A 66 15.83 -6.86 13.61
C MET A 66 15.82 -6.86 15.13
N TYR A 67 16.99 -7.01 15.78
CA TYR A 67 17.11 -6.91 17.23
C TYR A 67 16.69 -5.52 17.72
N ASP A 68 17.21 -4.46 17.10
CA ASP A 68 16.85 -3.08 17.43
C ASP A 68 15.34 -2.84 17.22
N PHE A 69 14.78 -3.36 16.11
CA PHE A 69 13.35 -3.26 15.84
C PHE A 69 12.49 -3.92 16.92
N LEU A 70 12.89 -5.05 17.45
CA LEU A 70 12.11 -5.81 18.44
C LEU A 70 12.33 -5.33 19.87
N PHE A 71 13.54 -4.90 20.22
CA PHE A 71 13.96 -4.71 21.63
C PHE A 71 14.38 -3.28 21.97
N GLU A 72 14.70 -2.44 20.97
CA GLU A 72 15.00 -1.04 21.27
C GLU A 72 13.76 -0.31 21.77
N ARG A 73 13.94 0.50 22.82
CA ARG A 73 12.85 1.28 23.40
C ARG A 73 12.32 2.29 22.38
N LYS A 74 11.04 2.21 22.11
CA LYS A 74 10.33 3.11 21.20
C LYS A 74 9.60 4.15 22.04
N GLU A 75 10.04 5.39 21.99
CA GLU A 75 9.38 6.47 22.70
C GLU A 75 8.17 6.97 21.94
N ARG A 76 7.00 7.00 22.59
CA ARG A 76 5.76 7.53 22.05
C ARG A 76 5.36 6.97 20.67
N ASN A 77 5.74 5.74 20.32
CA ASN A 77 5.36 5.15 19.03
C ASN A 77 3.87 4.74 18.95
N ARG A 78 3.15 4.83 20.06
CA ARG A 78 1.70 4.66 20.13
C ARG A 78 1.09 5.76 20.99
N PRO A 79 -0.13 6.25 20.67
CA PRO A 79 -0.86 7.17 21.54
C PRO A 79 -1.21 6.49 22.86
N ASP A 80 -1.28 7.28 23.92
CA ASP A 80 -1.72 6.87 25.27
C ASP A 80 -3.23 7.08 25.50
N HIS A 81 -3.95 7.53 24.47
CA HIS A 81 -5.37 7.80 24.45
C HIS A 81 -5.99 7.38 23.12
N ALA A 82 -7.31 7.22 23.07
CA ALA A 82 -8.04 7.00 21.84
C ALA A 82 -7.94 8.21 20.91
N LEU A 83 -7.55 7.97 19.65
CA LEU A 83 -7.50 9.04 18.67
C LEU A 83 -8.92 9.46 18.27
N PRO A 84 -9.18 10.76 18.13
CA PRO A 84 -10.48 11.25 17.69
C PRO A 84 -10.75 10.81 16.26
N ALA A 85 -11.90 10.19 16.04
CA ALA A 85 -12.35 9.81 14.71
C ALA A 85 -13.88 9.95 14.60
N VAL A 86 -14.34 10.25 13.40
CA VAL A 86 -15.76 10.43 13.10
C VAL A 86 -16.20 9.34 12.13
N LYS A 87 -17.20 8.55 12.51
CA LYS A 87 -17.80 7.57 11.61
C LYS A 87 -18.92 8.24 10.81
N THR A 88 -18.73 8.28 9.49
CA THR A 88 -19.71 8.77 8.52
C THR A 88 -20.46 7.59 7.89
N ASP A 89 -21.73 7.72 7.57
CA ASP A 89 -22.45 6.74 6.76
C ASP A 89 -22.02 6.90 5.28
N LEU A 90 -21.08 6.06 4.87
CA LEU A 90 -20.51 6.10 3.51
C LEU A 90 -21.53 5.74 2.43
N LYS A 91 -22.61 5.02 2.78
CA LYS A 91 -23.65 4.62 1.84
C LYS A 91 -24.63 5.76 1.55
N ALA A 92 -24.72 6.72 2.46
CA ALA A 92 -25.55 7.90 2.34
C ALA A 92 -24.85 9.10 1.68
N LEU A 93 -23.57 9.00 1.34
CA LEU A 93 -22.83 10.08 0.66
C LEU A 93 -23.46 10.37 -0.72
N ASP A 94 -23.64 11.66 -1.03
CA ASP A 94 -24.11 12.10 -2.35
C ASP A 94 -23.05 11.73 -3.41
N PRO A 95 -23.38 10.91 -4.43
CA PRO A 95 -22.43 10.52 -5.47
C PRO A 95 -21.87 11.69 -6.28
N LYS A 96 -22.51 12.87 -6.23
CA LYS A 96 -22.07 14.06 -6.95
C LYS A 96 -20.98 14.87 -6.22
N GLU A 97 -20.79 14.60 -4.92
CA GLU A 97 -19.76 15.28 -4.14
C GLU A 97 -18.39 14.68 -4.41
N ASN A 98 -17.40 15.53 -4.68
CA ASN A 98 -16.01 15.15 -4.73
C ASN A 98 -15.42 15.23 -3.32
N LEU A 99 -15.01 14.09 -2.76
CA LEU A 99 -14.56 13.98 -1.37
C LEU A 99 -13.52 12.87 -1.19
N LEU A 100 -12.81 12.96 -0.07
CA LEU A 100 -11.91 11.92 0.41
C LEU A 100 -12.30 11.56 1.84
N VAL A 101 -12.46 10.28 2.12
CA VAL A 101 -12.64 9.74 3.48
C VAL A 101 -11.44 8.87 3.82
N TRP A 102 -10.71 9.26 4.85
CA TRP A 102 -9.53 8.54 5.31
C TRP A 102 -9.87 7.56 6.45
N PHE A 103 -9.39 6.35 6.36
CA PHE A 103 -9.63 5.28 7.34
C PHE A 103 -8.40 5.02 8.23
N GLY A 104 -7.44 5.93 8.19
CA GLY A 104 -6.14 5.78 8.84
C GLY A 104 -5.17 4.95 8.01
N HIS A 105 -3.87 5.12 8.27
CA HIS A 105 -2.79 4.53 7.49
C HIS A 105 -2.92 4.88 6.00
N SER A 106 -2.80 3.91 5.10
CA SER A 106 -2.90 4.12 3.65
C SER A 106 -4.28 3.76 3.07
N SER A 107 -5.29 3.55 3.93
CA SER A 107 -6.63 3.18 3.49
C SER A 107 -7.52 4.41 3.35
N TYR A 108 -8.08 4.65 2.17
CA TYR A 108 -8.99 5.79 1.93
C TYR A 108 -9.96 5.53 0.78
N LEU A 109 -11.11 6.19 0.84
CA LEU A 109 -12.12 6.27 -0.22
C LEU A 109 -12.05 7.64 -0.86
N ILE A 110 -11.89 7.70 -2.18
CA ILE A 110 -12.08 8.92 -2.97
C ILE A 110 -13.39 8.77 -3.75
N GLN A 111 -14.20 9.80 -3.73
CA GLN A 111 -15.32 9.97 -4.64
C GLN A 111 -15.00 11.17 -5.53
N ALA A 112 -14.95 10.94 -6.85
CA ALA A 112 -14.61 11.97 -7.83
C ALA A 112 -15.42 11.76 -9.11
N ASP A 113 -16.13 12.81 -9.54
CA ASP A 113 -17.01 12.78 -10.72
C ASP A 113 -17.99 11.59 -10.74
N GLY A 114 -18.47 11.18 -9.56
CA GLY A 114 -19.38 10.06 -9.39
C GLY A 114 -18.72 8.68 -9.31
N LEU A 115 -17.38 8.58 -9.50
CA LEU A 115 -16.64 7.32 -9.35
C LEU A 115 -16.17 7.16 -7.89
N ARG A 116 -16.40 5.99 -7.31
CA ARG A 116 -15.93 5.60 -5.97
C ARG A 116 -14.69 4.73 -6.08
N ILE A 117 -13.57 5.28 -5.63
CA ILE A 117 -12.24 4.68 -5.68
C ILE A 117 -11.82 4.33 -4.26
N LEU A 118 -11.66 3.04 -3.96
CA LEU A 118 -11.13 2.58 -2.68
C LEU A 118 -9.66 2.19 -2.87
N VAL A 119 -8.78 2.71 -2.03
CA VAL A 119 -7.34 2.50 -2.15
C VAL A 119 -6.82 1.79 -0.91
N ASP A 120 -6.04 0.74 -1.11
CA ASP A 120 -5.30 -0.04 -0.10
C ASP A 120 -6.11 -0.32 1.19
N PRO A 121 -7.32 -0.90 1.10
CA PRO A 121 -8.19 -1.05 2.25
C PRO A 121 -7.71 -2.15 3.21
N VAL A 122 -7.45 -1.76 4.46
CA VAL A 122 -7.08 -2.65 5.56
C VAL A 122 -8.00 -2.40 6.75
N PHE A 123 -9.03 -3.24 6.90
CA PHE A 123 -10.03 -3.14 7.95
C PHE A 123 -10.02 -4.32 8.92
N GLU A 124 -9.23 -5.38 8.64
CA GLU A 124 -9.16 -6.55 9.50
C GLU A 124 -7.76 -6.77 10.07
N THR A 125 -6.72 -6.91 9.23
CA THR A 125 -5.37 -7.12 9.74
C THR A 125 -4.29 -6.60 8.80
N ALA A 126 -3.33 -5.88 9.38
CA ALA A 126 -2.13 -5.38 8.72
C ALA A 126 -0.91 -6.31 8.94
N SER A 127 -1.15 -7.60 9.22
CA SER A 127 -0.08 -8.55 9.55
C SER A 127 -0.56 -9.98 9.36
N PRO A 128 0.32 -10.93 8.99
CA PRO A 128 -0.04 -12.35 8.93
C PRO A 128 -0.43 -12.95 10.29
N LEU A 129 -0.04 -12.29 11.38
CA LEU A 129 -0.39 -12.64 12.75
C LEU A 129 -1.23 -11.51 13.37
N PRO A 130 -2.53 -11.71 13.63
CA PRO A 130 -3.48 -10.62 14.00
C PRO A 130 -3.12 -9.87 15.29
N PHE A 131 -2.25 -10.42 16.13
CA PHE A 131 -1.80 -9.75 17.36
C PHE A 131 -0.62 -8.78 17.15
N PHE A 132 0.04 -8.83 15.98
CA PHE A 132 0.97 -7.78 15.54
C PHE A 132 0.21 -6.66 14.82
N ASN A 133 0.82 -5.49 14.75
CA ASN A 133 0.28 -4.33 14.02
C ASN A 133 -1.19 -4.00 14.38
N ARG A 134 -1.50 -4.04 15.67
CA ARG A 134 -2.84 -3.65 16.14
C ARG A 134 -3.05 -2.16 15.87
N PRO A 135 -4.23 -1.76 15.38
CA PRO A 135 -4.56 -0.35 15.20
C PRO A 135 -4.52 0.42 16.52
N PHE A 136 -4.30 1.71 16.45
CA PHE A 136 -4.43 2.60 17.60
C PHE A 136 -5.89 2.67 18.04
N GLU A 137 -6.13 2.86 19.32
CA GLU A 137 -7.49 3.00 19.84
C GLU A 137 -8.19 4.19 19.18
N GLY A 138 -9.44 4.02 18.78
CA GLY A 138 -10.24 5.03 18.07
C GLY A 138 -10.10 5.01 16.54
N THR A 139 -9.13 4.28 15.95
CA THR A 139 -8.89 4.30 14.51
C THR A 139 -9.50 3.12 13.73
N ASP A 140 -10.14 2.18 14.43
CA ASP A 140 -10.75 0.97 13.86
C ASP A 140 -12.28 1.06 13.80
N LEU A 141 -12.80 2.18 13.26
CA LEU A 141 -14.23 2.46 13.23
C LEU A 141 -14.95 1.80 12.05
N TYR A 142 -14.28 1.62 10.93
CA TYR A 142 -14.85 1.11 9.70
C TYR A 142 -14.56 -0.37 9.51
N LYS A 143 -15.54 -1.07 8.95
CA LYS A 143 -15.46 -2.47 8.56
C LYS A 143 -15.81 -2.61 7.07
N PRO A 144 -15.48 -3.75 6.42
CA PRO A 144 -15.87 -3.97 5.03
C PRO A 144 -17.36 -3.78 4.77
N GLU A 145 -18.20 -4.09 5.76
CA GLU A 145 -19.67 -3.99 5.67
C GLU A 145 -20.18 -2.53 5.60
N ASP A 146 -19.38 -1.56 6.10
CA ASP A 146 -19.72 -0.13 6.03
C ASP A 146 -19.49 0.46 4.64
N MET A 147 -18.71 -0.20 3.80
CA MET A 147 -18.36 0.31 2.47
C MET A 147 -19.57 0.33 1.54
N PRO A 148 -19.71 1.38 0.70
CA PRO A 148 -20.68 1.42 -0.39
C PRO A 148 -20.29 0.45 -1.52
N GLY A 149 -20.99 0.50 -2.65
CA GLY A 149 -20.48 -0.06 -3.91
C GLY A 149 -19.21 0.66 -4.32
N ILE A 150 -18.21 -0.10 -4.74
CA ILE A 150 -16.88 0.38 -5.13
C ILE A 150 -16.72 0.19 -6.62
N ASP A 151 -16.59 1.28 -7.37
CA ASP A 151 -16.40 1.20 -8.82
C ASP A 151 -14.98 0.74 -9.15
N LEU A 152 -13.99 1.24 -8.40
CA LEU A 152 -12.59 0.97 -8.59
C LEU A 152 -11.89 0.67 -7.26
N LEU A 153 -11.33 -0.53 -7.12
CA LEU A 153 -10.39 -0.88 -6.06
C LEU A 153 -8.97 -0.76 -6.61
N VAL A 154 -8.17 0.11 -6.02
CA VAL A 154 -6.75 0.29 -6.35
C VAL A 154 -5.89 -0.30 -5.26
N ILE A 155 -4.93 -1.14 -5.63
CA ILE A 155 -3.90 -1.64 -4.73
C ILE A 155 -2.54 -1.18 -5.24
N THR A 156 -1.76 -0.53 -4.39
CA THR A 156 -0.45 0.01 -4.75
C THR A 156 0.66 -1.03 -4.73
N HIS A 157 0.59 -1.97 -3.81
CA HIS A 157 1.50 -3.11 -3.68
C HIS A 157 0.94 -4.16 -2.73
N ASP A 158 1.65 -5.27 -2.55
CA ASP A 158 1.13 -6.45 -1.85
C ASP A 158 1.50 -6.55 -0.36
N HIS A 159 2.06 -5.52 0.28
CA HIS A 159 2.33 -5.56 1.71
C HIS A 159 1.06 -5.76 2.53
N TRP A 160 1.22 -6.30 3.74
CA TRP A 160 0.11 -6.68 4.61
C TRP A 160 -0.74 -5.51 5.07
N ASP A 161 -0.15 -4.33 5.17
CA ASP A 161 -0.77 -3.09 5.58
C ASP A 161 -1.36 -2.28 4.41
N HIS A 162 -1.37 -2.86 3.19
CA HIS A 162 -2.00 -2.33 1.97
C HIS A 162 -2.98 -3.31 1.33
N LEU A 163 -2.69 -4.60 1.38
CA LEU A 163 -3.52 -5.65 0.81
C LEU A 163 -3.97 -6.64 1.89
N ASP A 164 -5.12 -6.39 2.48
CA ASP A 164 -5.73 -7.23 3.51
C ASP A 164 -6.70 -8.24 2.88
N TYR A 165 -6.35 -9.53 2.94
CA TYR A 165 -7.16 -10.64 2.45
C TYR A 165 -8.59 -10.63 2.98
N GLY A 166 -8.74 -10.45 4.30
CA GLY A 166 -10.05 -10.45 4.96
C GLY A 166 -10.93 -9.32 4.44
N THR A 167 -10.36 -8.12 4.31
CA THR A 167 -11.06 -6.95 3.78
C THR A 167 -11.47 -7.16 2.32
N VAL A 168 -10.52 -7.46 1.42
CA VAL A 168 -10.83 -7.49 -0.03
C VAL A 168 -11.78 -8.62 -0.39
N THR A 169 -11.69 -9.77 0.27
CA THR A 169 -12.60 -10.90 -0.01
C THR A 169 -14.05 -10.59 0.40
N LYS A 170 -14.26 -9.85 1.49
CA LYS A 170 -15.59 -9.37 1.90
C LYS A 170 -16.15 -8.28 0.98
N LEU A 171 -15.26 -7.53 0.32
CA LEU A 171 -15.64 -6.48 -0.63
C LEU A 171 -15.84 -6.98 -2.06
N ARG A 172 -15.46 -8.23 -2.37
CA ARG A 172 -15.43 -8.79 -3.73
C ARG A 172 -16.70 -8.53 -4.54
N ASP A 173 -17.85 -8.82 -3.97
CA ASP A 173 -19.15 -8.73 -4.68
C ASP A 173 -19.64 -7.28 -4.82
N ARG A 174 -19.02 -6.34 -4.13
CA ARG A 174 -19.28 -4.89 -4.20
C ARG A 174 -18.26 -4.13 -5.01
N THR A 175 -17.22 -4.81 -5.52
CA THR A 175 -16.12 -4.21 -6.29
C THR A 175 -16.40 -4.40 -7.78
N GLY A 176 -16.48 -3.28 -8.50
CA GLY A 176 -16.67 -3.27 -9.95
C GLY A 176 -15.41 -3.73 -10.69
N ARG A 177 -14.28 -3.08 -10.44
CA ARG A 177 -12.99 -3.37 -11.05
C ARG A 177 -11.86 -3.25 -10.04
N VAL A 178 -10.83 -4.09 -10.21
CA VAL A 178 -9.55 -3.99 -9.49
C VAL A 178 -8.49 -3.46 -10.45
N VAL A 179 -7.71 -2.46 -10.03
CA VAL A 179 -6.47 -2.04 -10.69
C VAL A 179 -5.32 -2.25 -9.71
N CYS A 180 -4.28 -2.92 -10.16
CA CYS A 180 -3.13 -3.23 -9.33
C CYS A 180 -1.85 -3.37 -10.17
N PRO A 181 -0.65 -3.34 -9.56
CA PRO A 181 0.59 -3.57 -10.27
C PRO A 181 0.73 -5.02 -10.75
N LEU A 182 1.55 -5.21 -11.77
CA LEU A 182 1.82 -6.50 -12.40
C LEU A 182 2.25 -7.57 -11.37
N GLY A 183 1.56 -8.70 -11.36
CA GLY A 183 1.74 -9.83 -10.45
C GLY A 183 0.77 -9.84 -9.26
N VAL A 184 0.26 -8.68 -8.82
CA VAL A 184 -0.69 -8.59 -7.68
C VAL A 184 -2.05 -9.21 -8.02
N GLY A 185 -2.47 -9.15 -9.27
CA GLY A 185 -3.72 -9.75 -9.73
C GLY A 185 -3.83 -11.25 -9.49
N GLU A 186 -2.69 -11.96 -9.33
CA GLU A 186 -2.67 -13.38 -8.97
C GLU A 186 -3.33 -13.64 -7.61
N TYR A 187 -3.17 -12.72 -6.64
CA TYR A 187 -3.82 -12.83 -5.35
C TYR A 187 -5.34 -12.74 -5.49
N PHE A 188 -5.82 -11.72 -6.20
CA PHE A 188 -7.25 -11.50 -6.43
C PHE A 188 -7.91 -12.67 -7.14
N GLU A 189 -7.29 -13.20 -8.20
CA GLU A 189 -7.78 -14.38 -8.89
C GLU A 189 -7.82 -15.61 -7.98
N TYR A 190 -6.76 -15.83 -7.19
CA TYR A 190 -6.70 -16.92 -6.21
C TYR A 190 -7.77 -16.79 -5.13
N TRP A 191 -8.13 -15.56 -4.76
CA TRP A 191 -9.19 -15.25 -3.77
C TRP A 191 -10.59 -15.19 -4.38
N GLY A 192 -10.75 -15.58 -5.64
CA GLY A 192 -12.04 -15.78 -6.30
C GLY A 192 -12.65 -14.54 -6.94
N PHE A 193 -11.86 -13.51 -7.21
CA PHE A 193 -12.30 -12.41 -8.06
C PHE A 193 -12.37 -12.87 -9.52
N ASP A 194 -13.33 -12.33 -10.26
CA ASP A 194 -13.46 -12.55 -11.69
C ASP A 194 -12.23 -11.96 -12.42
N PRO A 195 -11.44 -12.77 -13.14
CA PRO A 195 -10.26 -12.29 -13.87
C PRO A 195 -10.57 -11.13 -14.84
N GLN A 196 -11.80 -11.06 -15.39
CA GLN A 196 -12.20 -9.99 -16.31
C GLN A 196 -12.36 -8.63 -15.60
N ARG A 197 -12.48 -8.62 -14.27
CA ARG A 197 -12.53 -7.42 -13.46
C ARG A 197 -11.16 -6.99 -12.92
N ILE A 198 -10.10 -7.74 -13.19
CA ILE A 198 -8.75 -7.47 -12.73
C ILE A 198 -7.93 -6.84 -13.86
N THR A 199 -7.41 -5.66 -13.63
CA THR A 199 -6.51 -4.95 -14.54
C THR A 199 -5.16 -4.80 -13.87
N GLU A 200 -4.17 -5.53 -14.35
CA GLU A 200 -2.78 -5.39 -13.89
C GLU A 200 -2.02 -4.46 -14.83
N LEU A 201 -1.24 -3.57 -14.26
CA LEU A 201 -0.45 -2.59 -15.02
C LEU A 201 1.03 -2.66 -14.62
N ASP A 202 1.90 -2.57 -15.62
CA ASP A 202 3.33 -2.31 -15.43
C ASP A 202 3.59 -0.80 -15.40
N TRP A 203 4.75 -0.37 -14.93
CA TRP A 203 5.13 1.03 -14.98
C TRP A 203 5.13 1.56 -16.42
N GLY A 204 4.49 2.69 -16.61
CA GLY A 204 4.29 3.31 -17.93
C GLY A 204 3.01 2.87 -18.64
N GLU A 205 2.33 1.83 -18.17
CA GLU A 205 1.04 1.42 -18.71
C GLU A 205 -0.13 2.22 -18.14
N GLN A 206 -1.27 2.13 -18.81
CA GLN A 206 -2.51 2.77 -18.43
C GLN A 206 -3.72 1.92 -18.79
N ALA A 207 -4.85 2.19 -18.13
CA ALA A 207 -6.13 1.56 -18.42
C ALA A 207 -7.23 2.61 -18.51
N ALA A 208 -7.92 2.67 -19.65
CA ALA A 208 -9.15 3.43 -19.77
C ALA A 208 -10.30 2.67 -19.10
N LEU A 209 -11.02 3.34 -18.21
CA LEU A 209 -12.15 2.77 -17.48
C LEU A 209 -13.49 3.08 -18.14
N GLY A 210 -13.51 3.94 -19.16
CA GLY A 210 -14.70 4.51 -19.77
C GLY A 210 -15.13 5.82 -19.10
N GLY A 211 -16.11 6.51 -19.68
CA GLY A 211 -16.67 7.74 -19.07
C GLY A 211 -15.67 8.90 -18.88
N GLY A 212 -14.53 8.88 -19.54
CA GLY A 212 -13.47 9.89 -19.35
C GLY A 212 -12.51 9.59 -18.21
N PHE A 213 -12.58 8.39 -17.62
CA PHE A 213 -11.68 7.97 -16.54
C PHE A 213 -10.52 7.13 -17.07
N THR A 214 -9.31 7.45 -16.66
CA THR A 214 -8.10 6.68 -16.98
C THR A 214 -7.22 6.53 -15.76
N VAL A 215 -6.65 5.34 -15.56
CA VAL A 215 -5.66 5.07 -14.51
C VAL A 215 -4.32 4.81 -15.18
N TYR A 216 -3.30 5.53 -14.73
CA TYR A 216 -1.92 5.40 -15.19
C TYR A 216 -1.08 4.81 -14.07
N CYS A 217 -0.34 3.74 -14.37
CA CYS A 217 0.61 3.13 -13.44
C CYS A 217 1.98 3.77 -13.61
N ARG A 218 2.53 4.30 -12.53
CA ARG A 218 3.81 5.01 -12.51
C ARG A 218 4.75 4.41 -11.46
N PRO A 219 6.05 4.62 -11.58
CA PRO A 219 7.01 4.12 -10.62
C PRO A 219 6.77 4.67 -9.21
N ALA A 220 7.12 3.84 -8.23
CA ALA A 220 7.39 4.23 -6.86
C ALA A 220 8.74 3.62 -6.46
N ARG A 221 9.38 4.13 -5.42
CA ARG A 221 10.66 3.60 -4.92
C ARG A 221 10.44 2.79 -3.67
N HIS A 222 10.06 1.51 -3.83
CA HIS A 222 9.68 0.66 -2.72
C HIS A 222 10.10 -0.80 -2.96
N PHE A 223 9.37 -1.75 -2.40
CA PHE A 223 9.51 -3.17 -2.62
C PHE A 223 8.17 -3.88 -2.40
N SER A 224 8.11 -5.17 -2.67
CA SER A 224 6.91 -5.98 -2.47
C SER A 224 7.24 -7.28 -1.74
N GLY A 225 6.24 -7.90 -1.14
CA GLY A 225 6.37 -9.23 -0.58
C GLY A 225 5.46 -9.55 0.60
N ARG A 226 4.84 -10.73 0.53
CA ARG A 226 4.01 -11.34 1.60
C ARG A 226 4.64 -12.61 2.18
N THR A 227 5.77 -13.03 1.61
CA THR A 227 6.46 -14.28 1.98
C THR A 227 7.95 -14.02 2.14
N PHE A 228 8.74 -15.08 2.36
CA PHE A 228 10.20 -14.99 2.40
C PHE A 228 10.86 -14.60 1.06
N ARG A 229 10.09 -14.53 -0.04
CA ARG A 229 10.57 -14.12 -1.35
C ARG A 229 9.96 -12.78 -1.72
N ALA A 230 10.74 -11.72 -1.55
CA ALA A 230 10.35 -10.36 -1.92
C ALA A 230 10.41 -10.13 -3.44
N ASN A 231 9.75 -9.08 -3.90
CA ASN A 231 9.83 -8.51 -5.25
C ASN A 231 9.37 -9.46 -6.38
N ARG A 232 8.38 -10.32 -6.10
CA ARG A 232 7.75 -11.18 -7.11
C ARG A 232 6.57 -10.51 -7.81
N THR A 233 6.04 -9.47 -7.20
CA THR A 233 5.02 -8.58 -7.72
C THR A 233 5.61 -7.18 -7.83
N LEU A 234 5.06 -6.34 -8.68
CA LEU A 234 5.46 -4.96 -8.81
C LEU A 234 4.78 -4.12 -7.70
N TRP A 235 5.33 -2.97 -7.39
CA TRP A 235 4.76 -1.87 -6.59
C TRP A 235 4.62 -0.65 -7.49
N ALA A 236 3.69 0.24 -7.20
CA ALA A 236 3.44 1.38 -8.07
C ALA A 236 2.79 2.56 -7.35
N SER A 237 2.99 3.74 -7.88
CA SER A 237 2.09 4.87 -7.75
C SER A 237 1.10 4.90 -8.93
N PHE A 238 0.00 5.62 -8.76
CA PHE A 238 -0.98 5.77 -9.83
C PHE A 238 -1.38 7.23 -10.00
N VAL A 239 -1.68 7.61 -11.24
CA VAL A 239 -2.45 8.83 -11.52
C VAL A 239 -3.84 8.39 -11.99
N VAL A 240 -4.86 8.91 -11.34
CA VAL A 240 -6.25 8.74 -11.76
C VAL A 240 -6.70 10.05 -12.40
N GLU A 241 -6.98 10.00 -13.69
CA GLU A 241 -7.56 11.11 -14.44
C GLU A 241 -9.06 10.88 -14.54
N THR A 242 -9.83 11.88 -14.09
CA THR A 242 -11.29 11.94 -14.16
C THR A 242 -11.69 13.07 -15.10
N PRO A 243 -12.96 13.22 -15.47
CA PRO A 243 -13.41 14.35 -16.31
C PRO A 243 -13.01 15.73 -15.77
N SER A 244 -12.91 15.90 -14.43
CA SER A 244 -12.62 17.22 -13.85
C SER A 244 -11.35 17.27 -12.98
N GLN A 245 -10.70 16.13 -12.67
CA GLN A 245 -9.59 16.08 -11.71
C GLN A 245 -8.48 15.14 -12.14
N ARG A 246 -7.26 15.44 -11.69
CA ARG A 246 -6.09 14.57 -11.73
C ARG A 246 -5.60 14.30 -10.31
N ILE A 247 -5.63 13.04 -9.92
CA ILE A 247 -5.34 12.59 -8.55
C ILE A 247 -4.13 11.67 -8.58
N PHE A 248 -3.08 12.04 -7.87
CA PHE A 248 -1.92 11.18 -7.67
C PHE A 248 -2.08 10.33 -6.41
N LEU A 249 -1.94 9.03 -6.54
CA LEU A 249 -1.95 8.03 -5.46
C LEU A 249 -0.52 7.52 -5.32
N GLY A 250 0.21 8.01 -4.33
CA GLY A 250 1.64 7.74 -4.18
C GLY A 250 1.95 6.28 -3.86
N GLY A 251 1.10 5.63 -3.06
CA GLY A 251 1.46 4.38 -2.40
C GLY A 251 2.63 4.60 -1.44
N ASP A 252 3.36 3.54 -1.14
CA ASP A 252 4.58 3.63 -0.35
C ASP A 252 5.80 3.83 -1.26
N GLY A 253 6.74 4.65 -0.80
CA GLY A 253 7.98 4.84 -1.51
C GLY A 253 8.85 5.98 -0.99
N GLY A 254 10.16 5.77 -1.00
CA GLY A 254 11.14 6.81 -0.74
C GLY A 254 11.22 7.82 -1.88
N ASP A 255 11.86 8.94 -1.60
CA ASP A 255 12.12 10.00 -2.57
C ASP A 255 13.00 9.53 -3.74
N ASP A 256 12.58 9.89 -4.96
CA ASP A 256 13.31 9.63 -6.20
C ASP A 256 12.77 10.56 -7.32
N THR A 257 13.38 10.51 -8.48
CA THR A 257 13.04 11.32 -9.66
C THR A 257 11.60 11.11 -10.18
N HIS A 258 10.92 10.07 -9.73
CA HIS A 258 9.59 9.72 -10.22
C HIS A 258 8.52 10.78 -9.92
N PHE A 259 8.64 11.55 -8.82
CA PHE A 259 7.72 12.64 -8.51
C PHE A 259 7.79 13.77 -9.55
N ALA A 260 9.00 14.21 -9.90
CA ALA A 260 9.20 15.20 -10.94
C ALA A 260 8.80 14.68 -12.34
N ASP A 261 9.02 13.38 -12.61
CA ASP A 261 8.58 12.75 -13.86
C ASP A 261 7.05 12.75 -13.99
N VAL A 262 6.34 12.43 -12.91
CA VAL A 262 4.88 12.48 -12.83
C VAL A 262 4.37 13.90 -13.05
N ALA A 263 4.94 14.90 -12.38
CA ALA A 263 4.54 16.29 -12.55
C ALA A 263 4.72 16.80 -13.98
N ARG A 264 5.79 16.37 -14.65
CA ARG A 264 6.07 16.72 -16.05
C ARG A 264 5.05 16.09 -17.00
N GLU A 265 4.66 14.84 -16.75
CA GLU A 265 3.68 14.12 -17.58
C GLU A 265 2.24 14.55 -17.28
N PHE A 266 1.94 14.83 -16.02
CA PHE A 266 0.60 15.21 -15.53
C PHE A 266 0.64 16.59 -14.85
N PRO A 267 0.78 17.68 -15.63
CA PRO A 267 0.75 19.01 -15.03
C PRO A 267 -0.61 19.31 -14.39
N ASN A 268 -0.61 20.13 -13.36
CA ASN A 268 -1.81 20.56 -12.63
C ASN A 268 -2.53 19.41 -11.91
N LEU A 269 -1.81 18.61 -11.16
CA LEU A 269 -2.41 17.65 -10.23
C LEU A 269 -3.30 18.40 -9.22
N ASP A 270 -4.54 17.96 -9.06
CA ASP A 270 -5.49 18.55 -8.12
C ASP A 270 -5.25 18.09 -6.69
N VAL A 271 -4.95 16.79 -6.55
CA VAL A 271 -4.67 16.15 -5.25
C VAL A 271 -3.51 15.17 -5.41
N ALA A 272 -2.57 15.20 -4.47
CA ALA A 272 -1.58 14.16 -4.28
C ALA A 272 -1.78 13.51 -2.91
N VAL A 273 -1.99 12.20 -2.89
CA VAL A 273 -2.02 11.40 -1.66
C VAL A 273 -0.63 10.80 -1.50
N LEU A 274 0.08 11.20 -0.45
CA LEU A 274 1.48 10.85 -0.21
C LEU A 274 1.66 10.18 1.15
N GLU A 275 2.52 9.17 1.22
CA GLU A 275 2.97 8.68 2.51
C GLU A 275 3.78 9.75 3.25
N ASP A 276 3.68 9.78 4.58
CA ASP A 276 4.49 10.64 5.43
C ASP A 276 4.88 9.97 6.76
N GLY A 277 4.67 8.66 6.87
CA GLY A 277 4.93 7.90 8.09
C GLY A 277 5.76 6.64 7.90
N GLN A 278 6.01 5.94 8.99
CA GLN A 278 6.72 4.65 9.06
C GLN A 278 8.16 4.70 8.52
N TYR A 279 8.73 5.89 8.43
CA TYR A 279 10.11 6.14 8.00
C TYR A 279 11.15 5.84 9.08
N SER A 280 12.39 5.62 8.65
CA SER A 280 13.58 5.52 9.49
C SER A 280 14.84 5.73 8.66
N GLU A 281 15.90 6.24 9.28
CA GLU A 281 17.24 6.26 8.68
C GLU A 281 17.75 4.84 8.37
N ASP A 282 17.24 3.81 9.06
CA ASP A 282 17.61 2.41 8.80
C ASP A 282 17.06 1.89 7.47
N TRP A 283 16.03 2.56 6.88
CA TRP A 283 15.41 2.19 5.59
C TRP A 283 14.94 3.41 4.77
N ARG A 284 15.75 4.46 4.79
CA ARG A 284 15.46 5.78 4.19
C ARG A 284 15.08 5.81 2.72
N TYR A 285 15.32 4.73 1.97
CA TYR A 285 15.03 4.70 0.54
C TYR A 285 13.67 4.08 0.20
N ILE A 286 13.01 3.49 1.16
CA ILE A 286 11.72 2.81 0.95
C ILE A 286 10.54 3.53 1.62
N HIS A 287 10.81 4.56 2.41
CA HIS A 287 9.85 5.50 2.98
C HIS A 287 10.47 6.90 3.03
N MET A 288 9.63 7.92 2.87
CA MET A 288 10.08 9.32 2.86
C MET A 288 10.41 9.82 4.26
N LEU A 289 11.65 10.25 4.48
CA LEU A 289 11.98 11.09 5.63
C LEU A 289 11.25 12.45 5.53
N PRO A 290 11.08 13.21 6.61
CA PRO A 290 10.37 14.51 6.56
C PRO A 290 10.91 15.49 5.51
N ALA A 291 12.23 15.55 5.34
CA ALA A 291 12.86 16.38 4.31
C ALA A 291 12.59 15.87 2.87
N ASP A 292 12.40 14.55 2.71
CA ASP A 292 12.10 13.92 1.44
C ASP A 292 10.64 14.21 1.05
N LEU A 293 9.71 14.16 2.01
CA LEU A 293 8.31 14.54 1.79
C LEU A 293 8.19 15.97 1.26
N LYS A 294 8.94 16.92 1.84
CA LYS A 294 8.96 18.30 1.36
C LYS A 294 9.36 18.38 -0.11
N ARG A 295 10.46 17.68 -0.51
CA ARG A 295 10.89 17.64 -1.91
C ARG A 295 9.86 17.03 -2.82
N ALA A 296 9.25 15.89 -2.42
CA ALA A 296 8.21 15.24 -3.19
C ALA A 296 6.99 16.14 -3.42
N VAL A 297 6.58 16.92 -2.41
CA VAL A 297 5.49 17.92 -2.53
C VAL A 297 5.88 19.03 -3.51
N GLU A 298 7.10 19.56 -3.40
CA GLU A 298 7.61 20.60 -4.31
C GLU A 298 7.72 20.09 -5.75
N ASP A 299 8.25 18.90 -5.95
CA ASP A 299 8.42 18.26 -7.26
C ASP A 299 7.07 17.98 -7.95
N LEU A 300 6.08 17.48 -7.20
CA LEU A 300 4.75 17.19 -7.75
C LEU A 300 3.96 18.44 -8.08
N GLY A 301 4.12 19.51 -7.30
CA GLY A 301 3.41 20.76 -7.50
C GLY A 301 1.87 20.62 -7.49
N ALA A 302 1.34 19.64 -6.76
CA ALA A 302 -0.10 19.42 -6.65
C ALA A 302 -0.77 20.55 -5.87
N ARG A 303 -2.02 20.86 -6.24
CA ARG A 303 -2.79 21.93 -5.56
C ARG A 303 -3.09 21.62 -4.10
N ARG A 304 -3.26 20.33 -3.78
CA ARG A 304 -3.51 19.83 -2.42
C ARG A 304 -2.71 18.57 -2.21
N VAL A 305 -2.18 18.41 -1.00
CA VAL A 305 -1.51 17.20 -0.56
C VAL A 305 -2.29 16.62 0.61
N PHE A 306 -2.53 15.32 0.57
CA PHE A 306 -3.16 14.58 1.65
C PHE A 306 -2.16 13.54 2.19
N PRO A 307 -1.64 13.72 3.42
CA PRO A 307 -0.69 12.79 4.02
C PRO A 307 -1.38 11.52 4.51
N VAL A 308 -0.75 10.37 4.26
CA VAL A 308 -1.23 9.03 4.67
C VAL A 308 -0.08 8.19 5.22
N HIS A 309 -0.30 6.91 5.48
CA HIS A 309 0.68 5.96 6.02
C HIS A 309 1.07 6.23 7.47
N ASN A 310 0.18 6.86 8.21
CA ASN A 310 0.36 7.25 9.62
C ASN A 310 -0.92 7.01 10.44
N SER A 311 -0.87 7.35 11.72
CA SER A 311 -2.01 7.47 12.66
C SER A 311 -2.88 6.23 12.85
N LYS A 312 -2.42 5.04 12.49
CA LYS A 312 -3.19 3.79 12.72
C LYS A 312 -2.34 2.64 13.26
N TYR A 313 -1.11 2.50 12.78
CA TYR A 313 -0.19 1.43 13.17
C TYR A 313 1.16 2.00 13.58
N ALA A 314 1.89 1.25 14.41
CA ALA A 314 3.27 1.53 14.77
C ALA A 314 4.18 0.51 14.06
N LEU A 315 4.57 0.81 12.81
CA LEU A 315 5.44 -0.03 12.00
C LEU A 315 6.89 0.48 12.00
N ALA A 316 7.11 1.72 12.44
CA ALA A 316 8.42 2.32 12.64
C ALA A 316 8.66 2.71 14.11
N ARG A 317 9.72 3.49 14.35
CA ARG A 317 10.16 3.86 15.69
C ARG A 317 9.95 5.33 16.05
N HIS A 318 9.53 6.15 15.09
CA HIS A 318 9.22 7.57 15.35
C HIS A 318 7.98 7.73 16.25
N PRO A 319 7.81 8.85 16.93
CA PRO A 319 6.57 9.18 17.65
C PRO A 319 5.34 9.09 16.74
N TRP A 320 4.21 8.61 17.27
CA TRP A 320 3.01 8.36 16.48
C TRP A 320 2.43 9.63 15.82
N ASP A 321 2.63 10.78 16.43
CA ASP A 321 2.13 12.10 16.00
C ASP A 321 3.14 12.90 15.14
N GLU A 322 4.38 12.44 15.07
CA GLU A 322 5.46 13.14 14.34
C GLU A 322 5.14 13.32 12.85
N PRO A 323 4.64 12.33 12.11
CA PRO A 323 4.33 12.48 10.69
C PRO A 323 3.36 13.63 10.42
N LEU A 324 2.22 13.68 11.11
CA LEU A 324 1.23 14.75 10.91
C LEU A 324 1.76 16.13 11.32
N ASN A 325 2.60 16.20 12.35
CA ASN A 325 3.24 17.47 12.75
C ASN A 325 4.22 17.93 11.66
N ASN A 326 4.96 17.02 11.04
CA ASN A 326 5.86 17.34 9.92
C ASN A 326 5.08 17.79 8.69
N ALA A 327 4.00 17.08 8.34
CA ALA A 327 3.15 17.49 7.21
C ALA A 327 2.47 18.85 7.44
N ALA A 328 2.05 19.16 8.66
CA ALA A 328 1.45 20.45 8.99
C ALA A 328 2.45 21.63 8.96
N ALA A 329 3.74 21.35 8.99
CA ALA A 329 4.81 22.34 8.90
C ALA A 329 5.26 22.66 7.46
N LEU A 330 4.75 21.93 6.45
CA LEU A 330 5.02 22.14 5.03
C LEU A 330 4.18 23.29 4.47
#